data_e34c81cf30015fb9342f446e00717b94
#
_entry.id   e34c81cf30015fb9342f446e00717b94
#
_cell.length_a   1.000
_cell.length_b   1.000
_cell.length_c   1.000
_cell.angle_alpha   90.00
_cell.angle_beta   90.00
_cell.angle_gamma   90.00
#
_symmetry.space_group_name_H-M   'P 1'
#
loop_
_entity.id
_entity.type
_entity.pdbx_description
1 polymer ?
#
loop_
_entity_poly.entity_id
_entity_poly.type
_entity_poly.pdbx_seq_one_letter_code
_entity_poly.pdbx_strand_id
1 'polypeptide(L)'
;KLTTGTVNINAQNNEEGTANQNDGTRYTLLSNPYTTYIDVSAFLTTNSADLHSDNGAIYVWDGSSMVAKNSGSGYKVPPAEGFMIGTVGPDGTTRQIDFTTSMMAIDGTDNAISGQMMDENKAIIILKAQQEQTQSYADIYFIEEMTNGFDFLYDSEVFGSWGDNLIYSRLVDNDDGLDLAIQSLPYSEMWEKTVSLGVNAYSGEELVISIKEQTTPADLNIYL
;
A
#
# COMPACT_ATOMS: atom_id res chain seq x y z
N LYS A 1 -2.89 15.58 27.11
CA LYS A 1 -2.98 14.28 27.82
C LYS A 1 -2.39 13.23 26.87
N LEU A 2 -1.36 12.54 27.32
CA LEU A 2 -0.77 11.44 26.56
C LEU A 2 -1.81 10.30 26.48
N THR A 3 -2.11 9.82 25.30
CA THR A 3 -2.92 8.61 25.11
C THR A 3 -2.03 7.41 25.38
N THR A 4 -2.36 6.63 26.42
CA THR A 4 -1.56 5.48 26.87
C THR A 4 -2.35 4.17 26.88
N GLY A 5 -3.55 4.16 26.32
CA GLY A 5 -4.43 3.00 26.25
C GLY A 5 -4.86 2.70 24.82
N THR A 6 -5.67 1.67 24.65
CA THR A 6 -6.32 1.37 23.38
C THR A 6 -7.24 2.51 22.97
N VAL A 7 -7.20 2.90 21.71
CA VAL A 7 -8.10 3.86 21.09
C VAL A 7 -8.90 3.14 20.02
N ASN A 8 -10.21 3.28 20.06
CA ASN A 8 -11.13 2.67 19.12
C ASN A 8 -11.79 3.78 18.31
N ILE A 9 -11.72 3.68 16.99
CA ILE A 9 -12.30 4.65 16.06
C ILE A 9 -13.27 3.92 15.14
N ASN A 10 -14.43 4.51 14.94
CA ASN A 10 -15.37 3.99 13.96
C ASN A 10 -14.98 4.46 12.55
N ALA A 11 -14.75 3.52 11.66
CA ALA A 11 -14.58 3.75 10.24
C ALA A 11 -15.81 3.25 9.49
N GLN A 12 -16.25 3.99 8.48
CA GLN A 12 -17.46 3.66 7.75
C GLN A 12 -17.15 3.42 6.28
N ASN A 13 -17.66 2.30 5.76
CA ASN A 13 -17.72 2.08 4.32
C ASN A 13 -18.96 2.80 3.77
N ASN A 14 -18.78 3.71 2.83
CA ASN A 14 -19.85 4.44 2.15
C ASN A 14 -19.83 4.15 0.64
N GLU A 15 -19.26 3.03 0.22
CA GLU A 15 -19.20 2.61 -1.17
C GLU A 15 -20.55 1.97 -1.57
N GLU A 16 -21.39 2.71 -2.29
CA GLU A 16 -22.58 2.13 -2.88
C GLU A 16 -22.21 1.18 -4.03
N GLY A 17 -22.66 -0.08 -3.95
CA GLY A 17 -22.37 -1.15 -4.90
C GLY A 17 -22.99 -1.01 -6.30
N THR A 18 -23.22 0.21 -6.78
CA THR A 18 -23.74 0.50 -8.12
C THR A 18 -23.03 1.68 -8.75
N ALA A 19 -22.70 1.52 -9.98
CA ALA A 19 -22.04 2.33 -11.00
C ALA A 19 -22.25 3.88 -11.03
N ASN A 20 -22.65 4.53 -9.97
CA ASN A 20 -22.76 5.98 -9.89
C ASN A 20 -21.55 6.56 -9.15
N GLN A 21 -20.66 7.17 -9.90
CA GLN A 21 -19.35 7.72 -9.52
C GLN A 21 -19.37 8.86 -8.47
N ASN A 22 -20.46 9.08 -7.74
CA ASN A 22 -20.61 10.18 -6.78
C ASN A 22 -21.00 9.73 -5.36
N ASP A 23 -21.06 8.43 -5.10
CA ASP A 23 -21.76 7.91 -3.92
C ASP A 23 -20.81 7.35 -2.85
N GLY A 24 -19.84 8.14 -2.43
CA GLY A 24 -19.00 7.79 -1.29
C GLY A 24 -17.81 6.89 -1.64
N THR A 25 -17.16 6.39 -0.62
CA THR A 25 -15.95 5.57 -0.76
C THR A 25 -15.82 4.62 0.42
N ARG A 26 -15.14 3.49 0.20
CA ARG A 26 -14.73 2.56 1.27
C ARG A 26 -13.63 3.13 2.17
N TYR A 27 -13.04 4.26 1.80
CA TYR A 27 -11.88 4.81 2.49
C TYR A 27 -12.28 5.75 3.63
N THR A 28 -11.62 5.59 4.77
CA THR A 28 -11.74 6.47 5.93
C THR A 28 -10.38 7.04 6.29
N LEU A 29 -10.33 8.37 6.52
CA LEU A 29 -9.14 9.04 7.01
C LEU A 29 -9.01 8.84 8.52
N LEU A 30 -7.90 8.30 8.93
CA LEU A 30 -7.50 8.13 10.33
C LEU A 30 -6.21 8.91 10.61
N SER A 31 -5.83 9.01 11.86
CA SER A 31 -4.52 9.52 12.25
C SER A 31 -3.97 8.73 13.43
N ASN A 32 -2.64 8.67 13.52
CA ASN A 32 -1.97 8.08 14.67
C ASN A 32 -2.35 8.83 15.97
N PRO A 33 -3.06 8.19 16.91
CA PRO A 33 -3.51 8.84 18.14
C PRO A 33 -2.44 8.93 19.23
N TYR A 34 -1.28 8.31 19.01
CA TYR A 34 -0.20 8.25 19.97
C TYR A 34 0.87 9.30 19.71
N THR A 35 1.69 9.55 20.70
CA THR A 35 2.89 10.42 20.61
C THR A 35 4.16 9.64 20.21
N THR A 36 4.00 8.38 19.84
CA THR A 36 5.03 7.48 19.32
C THR A 36 4.64 7.05 17.91
N TYR A 37 5.56 6.44 17.21
CA TYR A 37 5.25 5.81 15.91
C TYR A 37 4.31 4.62 16.09
N ILE A 38 3.58 4.27 15.03
CA ILE A 38 2.78 3.04 14.92
C ILE A 38 3.40 2.17 13.84
N ASP A 39 3.69 0.93 14.17
CA ASP A 39 4.10 -0.09 13.21
C ASP A 39 2.91 -0.50 12.33
N VAL A 40 3.06 -0.34 11.01
CA VAL A 40 1.98 -0.60 10.03
C VAL A 40 1.62 -2.09 9.99
N SER A 41 2.59 -2.99 10.07
CA SER A 41 2.30 -4.43 10.06
C SER A 41 1.45 -4.83 11.26
N ALA A 42 1.78 -4.33 12.46
CA ALA A 42 1.00 -4.58 13.66
C ALA A 42 -0.42 -3.98 13.57
N PHE A 43 -0.57 -2.77 13.00
CA PHE A 43 -1.85 -2.13 12.77
C PHE A 43 -2.74 -2.95 11.81
N LEU A 44 -2.20 -3.32 10.64
CA LEU A 44 -2.92 -4.09 9.63
C LEU A 44 -3.31 -5.47 10.14
N THR A 45 -2.41 -6.16 10.84
CA THR A 45 -2.68 -7.48 11.44
C THR A 45 -3.81 -7.41 12.46
N THR A 46 -3.79 -6.41 13.34
CA THR A 46 -4.83 -6.25 14.39
C THR A 46 -6.20 -5.98 13.80
N ASN A 47 -6.27 -5.20 12.72
CA ASN A 47 -7.53 -4.76 12.11
C ASN A 47 -7.92 -5.58 10.85
N SER A 48 -7.21 -6.66 10.54
CA SER A 48 -7.33 -7.40 9.29
C SER A 48 -8.76 -7.83 8.94
N ALA A 49 -9.59 -8.16 9.93
CA ALA A 49 -10.99 -8.56 9.73
C ALA A 49 -11.92 -7.39 9.36
N ASP A 50 -11.50 -6.16 9.56
CA ASP A 50 -12.27 -4.94 9.33
C ASP A 50 -11.80 -4.17 8.09
N LEU A 51 -10.66 -4.58 7.49
CA LEU A 51 -10.15 -4.03 6.24
C LEU A 51 -10.80 -4.70 5.03
N HIS A 52 -10.96 -3.93 3.95
CA HIS A 52 -11.44 -4.47 2.68
C HIS A 52 -10.43 -5.48 2.11
N SER A 53 -10.94 -6.57 1.51
CA SER A 53 -10.11 -7.69 1.01
C SER A 53 -9.05 -7.27 0.00
N ASP A 54 -9.33 -6.25 -0.81
CA ASP A 54 -8.45 -5.78 -1.89
C ASP A 54 -7.53 -4.64 -1.43
N ASN A 55 -7.72 -4.13 -0.19
CA ASN A 55 -6.99 -3.00 0.38
C ASN A 55 -6.25 -3.40 1.65
N GLY A 56 -5.35 -4.37 1.55
CA GLY A 56 -4.50 -4.86 2.65
C GLY A 56 -3.36 -3.90 3.05
N ALA A 57 -3.53 -2.59 2.86
CA ALA A 57 -2.55 -1.55 3.15
C ALA A 57 -3.18 -0.31 3.77
N ILE A 58 -2.37 0.55 4.35
CA ILE A 58 -2.73 1.97 4.57
C ILE A 58 -2.25 2.80 3.38
N TYR A 59 -2.87 3.95 3.15
CA TYR A 59 -2.47 4.89 2.11
C TYR A 59 -2.08 6.22 2.75
N VAL A 60 -0.87 6.67 2.48
CA VAL A 60 -0.31 7.93 3.00
C VAL A 60 -0.05 8.91 1.87
N TRP A 61 -0.23 10.21 2.13
CA TRP A 61 0.07 11.26 1.17
C TRP A 61 1.56 11.59 1.19
N ASP A 62 2.27 11.43 0.05
CA ASP A 62 3.70 11.71 -0.06
C ASP A 62 4.02 13.16 -0.49
N GLY A 63 3.01 13.99 -0.62
CA GLY A 63 3.11 15.36 -1.13
C GLY A 63 2.60 15.50 -2.57
N SER A 64 2.38 14.40 -3.29
CA SER A 64 1.93 14.40 -4.69
C SER A 64 0.89 13.32 -5.01
N SER A 65 0.95 12.17 -4.34
CA SER A 65 0.04 11.06 -4.55
C SER A 65 -0.22 10.28 -3.26
N MET A 66 -1.26 9.46 -3.26
CA MET A 66 -1.49 8.47 -2.21
C MET A 66 -0.61 7.25 -2.48
N VAL A 67 0.24 6.91 -1.51
CA VAL A 67 1.18 5.79 -1.60
C VAL A 67 0.75 4.71 -0.63
N ALA A 68 0.58 3.49 -1.13
CA ALA A 68 0.24 2.34 -0.30
C ALA A 68 1.43 1.91 0.59
N LYS A 69 1.13 1.48 1.81
CA LYS A 69 2.08 0.91 2.77
C LYS A 69 1.47 -0.35 3.37
N ASN A 70 2.04 -1.49 3.07
CA ASN A 70 1.60 -2.81 3.49
C ASN A 70 2.43 -3.36 4.67
N SER A 71 2.12 -4.57 5.11
CA SER A 71 2.86 -5.26 6.18
C SER A 71 4.33 -5.48 5.86
N GLY A 72 4.67 -5.65 4.57
CA GLY A 72 6.05 -5.82 4.12
C GLY A 72 6.84 -4.51 4.00
N SER A 73 6.19 -3.34 4.04
CA SER A 73 6.84 -2.05 3.79
C SER A 73 7.85 -1.65 4.89
N GLY A 74 7.64 -2.14 6.13
CA GLY A 74 8.40 -1.68 7.29
C GLY A 74 8.08 -0.24 7.69
N TYR A 75 7.04 0.35 7.11
CA TYR A 75 6.64 1.73 7.39
C TYR A 75 6.10 1.89 8.80
N LYS A 76 6.44 3.02 9.42
CA LYS A 76 5.93 3.40 10.73
C LYS A 76 5.29 4.77 10.64
N VAL A 77 4.01 4.85 10.99
CA VAL A 77 3.22 6.08 10.95
C VAL A 77 3.68 7.02 12.05
N PRO A 78 4.21 8.20 11.73
CA PRO A 78 4.59 9.21 12.72
C PRO A 78 3.43 9.66 13.61
N PRO A 79 3.72 10.26 14.77
CA PRO A 79 2.69 10.90 15.59
C PRO A 79 1.86 11.91 14.79
N ALA A 80 0.53 11.81 14.93
CA ALA A 80 -0.44 12.70 14.28
C ALA A 80 -0.47 12.65 12.74
N GLU A 81 0.31 11.79 12.09
CA GLU A 81 0.19 11.60 10.65
C GLU A 81 -1.17 11.01 10.30
N GLY A 82 -1.79 11.56 9.23
CA GLY A 82 -3.02 11.06 8.66
C GLY A 82 -2.77 10.01 7.58
N PHE A 83 -3.62 8.99 7.55
CA PHE A 83 -3.59 7.94 6.52
C PHE A 83 -5.00 7.44 6.23
N MET A 84 -5.21 6.87 5.04
CA MET A 84 -6.47 6.28 4.64
C MET A 84 -6.43 4.77 4.79
N ILE A 85 -7.57 4.17 5.12
CA ILE A 85 -7.80 2.71 5.08
C ILE A 85 -9.09 2.42 4.32
N GLY A 86 -9.15 1.29 3.61
CA GLY A 86 -10.39 0.74 3.07
C GLY A 86 -11.04 -0.20 4.08
N THR A 87 -12.34 -0.07 4.33
CA THR A 87 -13.08 -0.93 5.27
C THR A 87 -14.03 -1.88 4.57
N VAL A 88 -14.17 -3.09 5.13
CA VAL A 88 -15.02 -4.15 4.59
C VAL A 88 -16.50 -3.91 4.92
N GLY A 89 -17.38 -4.39 4.04
CA GLY A 89 -18.83 -4.44 4.23
C GLY A 89 -19.60 -3.64 3.17
N PRO A 90 -20.92 -3.81 3.13
CA PRO A 90 -21.78 -3.03 2.27
C PRO A 90 -21.82 -1.56 2.71
N ASP A 91 -22.34 -0.70 1.85
CA ASP A 91 -22.56 0.72 2.14
C ASP A 91 -23.23 0.95 3.51
N GLY A 92 -22.75 1.97 4.20
CA GLY A 92 -23.22 2.32 5.56
C GLY A 92 -22.68 1.43 6.67
N THR A 93 -21.89 0.39 6.36
CA THR A 93 -21.30 -0.46 7.39
C THR A 93 -20.24 0.30 8.18
N THR A 94 -20.38 0.28 9.51
CA THR A 94 -19.38 0.83 10.43
C THR A 94 -18.51 -0.29 10.99
N ARG A 95 -17.19 -0.10 10.95
CA ARG A 95 -16.21 -0.99 11.54
C ARG A 95 -15.46 -0.28 12.64
N GLN A 96 -15.13 -1.00 13.71
CA GLN A 96 -14.32 -0.47 14.77
C GLN A 96 -12.85 -0.76 14.45
N ILE A 97 -12.07 0.29 14.32
CA ILE A 97 -10.62 0.20 14.10
C ILE A 97 -9.90 0.45 15.42
N ASP A 98 -9.06 -0.49 15.77
CA ASP A 98 -8.38 -0.51 17.05
C ASP A 98 -6.93 -0.04 16.91
N PHE A 99 -6.55 0.93 17.73
CA PHE A 99 -5.18 1.32 17.98
C PHE A 99 -4.78 0.80 19.36
N THR A 100 -3.83 -0.11 19.40
CA THR A 100 -3.36 -0.73 20.64
C THR A 100 -1.94 -0.31 20.98
N THR A 101 -1.58 -0.37 22.25
CA THR A 101 -0.22 -0.01 22.68
C THR A 101 0.85 -0.96 22.16
N SER A 102 0.47 -2.17 21.74
CA SER A 102 1.38 -3.14 21.11
C SER A 102 1.85 -2.72 19.71
N MET A 103 1.16 -1.78 19.06
CA MET A 103 1.57 -1.20 17.77
C MET A 103 2.61 -0.10 17.94
N MET A 104 2.80 0.42 19.16
CA MET A 104 3.72 1.53 19.38
C MET A 104 5.16 1.11 19.10
N ALA A 105 5.85 1.93 18.33
CA ALA A 105 7.26 1.80 18.03
C ALA A 105 8.02 3.07 18.46
N ILE A 106 9.23 2.91 18.96
CA ILE A 106 10.07 4.02 19.43
C ILE A 106 11.21 4.35 18.46
N ASP A 107 11.40 3.52 17.48
CA ASP A 107 12.49 3.55 16.51
C ASP A 107 12.01 3.90 15.10
N GLY A 108 10.98 4.72 15.00
CA GLY A 108 10.54 5.27 13.72
C GLY A 108 11.67 6.12 13.14
N THR A 109 12.22 5.70 12.02
CA THR A 109 13.06 6.57 11.21
C THR A 109 12.14 7.45 10.38
N ASP A 110 12.27 8.75 10.52
CA ASP A 110 11.50 9.76 9.81
C ASP A 110 11.85 9.80 8.33
N ASN A 111 12.05 8.73 7.70
CA ASN A 111 12.23 8.74 6.25
C ASN A 111 12.27 7.34 5.70
N ALA A 112 11.55 7.19 4.67
CA ALA A 112 11.72 6.19 3.65
C ALA A 112 13.15 6.06 3.06
N ILE A 113 14.15 6.73 3.60
CA ILE A 113 15.52 6.77 3.02
C ILE A 113 16.62 6.42 4.02
N SER A 114 16.33 6.01 5.21
CA SER A 114 17.40 5.46 6.05
C SER A 114 17.52 3.99 5.74
N GLY A 115 18.71 3.59 5.31
CA GLY A 115 19.04 2.23 4.95
C GLY A 115 18.49 1.24 5.98
N GLN A 116 17.36 0.67 5.66
CA GLN A 116 16.89 -0.51 6.34
C GLN A 116 18.03 -1.52 6.23
N MET A 117 18.39 -2.13 7.34
CA MET A 117 19.19 -3.36 7.27
C MET A 117 18.43 -4.25 6.30
N MET A 118 19.06 -4.58 5.17
CA MET A 118 18.44 -5.45 4.17
C MET A 118 18.07 -6.73 4.92
N ASP A 119 16.78 -6.99 5.01
CA ASP A 119 16.34 -8.33 5.36
C ASP A 119 16.90 -9.23 4.26
N GLU A 120 17.69 -10.22 4.63
CA GLU A 120 18.41 -11.07 3.66
C GLU A 120 17.45 -11.76 2.67
N ASN A 121 16.17 -11.81 2.99
CA ASN A 121 15.10 -12.46 2.22
C ASN A 121 14.05 -11.48 1.71
N LYS A 122 14.43 -10.22 1.48
CA LYS A 122 13.54 -9.21 0.93
C LYS A 122 14.24 -8.35 -0.12
N ALA A 123 13.58 -8.16 -1.25
CA ALA A 123 13.98 -7.20 -2.27
C ALA A 123 12.81 -6.32 -2.68
N ILE A 124 13.08 -5.10 -3.08
CA ILE A 124 12.08 -4.09 -3.43
C ILE A 124 12.45 -3.45 -4.75
N ILE A 125 11.46 -3.26 -5.62
CA ILE A 125 11.54 -2.44 -6.82
C ILE A 125 10.34 -1.51 -6.79
N ILE A 126 10.57 -0.19 -6.69
CA ILE A 126 9.52 0.82 -6.80
C ILE A 126 9.63 1.47 -8.17
N LEU A 127 8.62 1.27 -8.98
CA LEU A 127 8.47 1.95 -10.27
C LEU A 127 7.71 3.26 -10.07
N LYS A 128 8.17 4.30 -10.75
CA LYS A 128 7.50 5.59 -10.82
C LYS A 128 7.09 5.84 -12.27
N ALA A 129 5.82 6.15 -12.49
CA ALA A 129 5.34 6.75 -13.72
C ALA A 129 5.08 8.23 -13.48
N GLN A 130 5.43 9.05 -14.45
CA GLN A 130 5.21 10.49 -14.42
C GLN A 130 4.74 11.00 -15.78
N GLN A 131 3.67 11.78 -15.74
CA GLN A 131 3.14 12.49 -16.90
C GLN A 131 2.79 13.91 -16.43
N GLU A 132 3.47 14.92 -17.00
CA GLU A 132 3.41 16.32 -16.56
C GLU A 132 3.65 16.48 -15.04
N GLN A 133 2.63 16.93 -14.29
CA GLN A 133 2.68 17.13 -12.83
C GLN A 133 2.12 15.93 -12.06
N THR A 134 1.53 14.95 -12.76
CA THR A 134 0.95 13.76 -12.15
C THR A 134 2.00 12.66 -12.05
N GLN A 135 2.04 11.99 -10.92
CA GLN A 135 2.89 10.82 -10.73
C GLN A 135 2.17 9.75 -9.90
N SER A 136 2.53 8.50 -10.14
CA SER A 136 2.10 7.37 -9.32
C SER A 136 3.17 6.29 -9.28
N TYR A 137 2.96 5.27 -8.45
CA TYR A 137 3.93 4.24 -8.18
C TYR A 137 3.30 2.86 -8.32
N ALA A 138 4.12 1.88 -8.71
CA ALA A 138 3.83 0.46 -8.60
C ALA A 138 5.01 -0.19 -7.86
N ASP A 139 4.72 -0.74 -6.70
CA ASP A 139 5.71 -1.33 -5.81
C ASP A 139 5.71 -2.85 -5.99
N ILE A 140 6.86 -3.42 -6.35
CA ILE A 140 7.05 -4.86 -6.46
C ILE A 140 7.97 -5.30 -5.33
N TYR A 141 7.46 -6.12 -4.45
CA TYR A 141 8.20 -6.69 -3.33
C TYR A 141 8.46 -8.16 -3.61
N PHE A 142 9.66 -8.60 -3.32
CA PHE A 142 10.01 -10.01 -3.25
C PHE A 142 10.27 -10.36 -1.80
N ILE A 143 9.42 -11.18 -1.22
CA ILE A 143 9.42 -11.55 0.20
C ILE A 143 9.28 -13.07 0.30
N GLU A 144 9.97 -13.67 1.27
CA GLU A 144 9.81 -15.10 1.54
C GLU A 144 8.37 -15.41 1.98
N GLU A 145 7.87 -16.59 1.65
CA GLU A 145 6.52 -17.07 1.96
C GLU A 145 5.36 -16.38 1.20
N MET A 146 5.63 -15.42 0.31
CA MET A 146 4.61 -14.86 -0.57
C MET A 146 4.32 -15.78 -1.76
N THR A 147 3.18 -15.54 -2.42
CA THR A 147 2.73 -16.34 -3.57
C THR A 147 2.73 -15.52 -4.86
N ASN A 148 2.34 -16.11 -5.98
CA ASN A 148 2.11 -15.41 -7.24
C ASN A 148 0.66 -14.92 -7.39
N GLY A 149 -0.22 -15.29 -6.45
CA GLY A 149 -1.59 -14.82 -6.34
C GLY A 149 -1.69 -13.62 -5.38
N PHE A 150 -2.92 -13.32 -4.95
CA PHE A 150 -3.17 -12.22 -4.03
C PHE A 150 -2.89 -12.63 -2.57
N ASP A 151 -1.93 -11.98 -1.95
CA ASP A 151 -1.55 -12.16 -0.55
C ASP A 151 -2.07 -11.00 0.30
N PHE A 152 -3.23 -11.19 0.95
CA PHE A 152 -3.85 -10.16 1.78
C PHE A 152 -2.88 -9.63 2.86
N LEU A 153 -2.88 -8.31 3.11
CA LEU A 153 -1.95 -7.52 3.92
C LEU A 153 -0.55 -7.31 3.30
N TYR A 154 -0.23 -7.99 2.21
CA TYR A 154 1.00 -7.81 1.46
C TYR A 154 0.76 -7.24 0.07
N ASP A 155 -0.36 -7.56 -0.55
CA ASP A 155 -0.82 -6.96 -1.80
C ASP A 155 -1.89 -5.91 -1.52
N SER A 156 -2.00 -4.91 -2.40
CA SER A 156 -3.04 -3.90 -2.27
C SER A 156 -3.38 -3.26 -3.60
N GLU A 157 -4.68 -3.07 -3.81
CA GLU A 157 -5.23 -2.30 -4.92
C GLU A 157 -4.72 -0.85 -4.90
N VAL A 158 -4.70 -0.20 -6.06
CA VAL A 158 -4.44 1.23 -6.20
C VAL A 158 -5.47 2.04 -5.41
N PHE A 159 -5.04 3.17 -4.85
CA PHE A 159 -5.95 4.09 -4.17
C PHE A 159 -6.76 4.89 -5.19
N GLY A 160 -8.05 5.04 -4.93
CA GLY A 160 -8.94 5.87 -5.74
C GLY A 160 -9.68 5.11 -6.83
N SER A 161 -10.08 5.82 -7.87
CA SER A 161 -10.84 5.27 -8.99
C SER A 161 -9.93 4.86 -10.14
N TRP A 162 -10.46 4.01 -11.03
CA TRP A 162 -9.81 3.66 -12.27
C TRP A 162 -9.41 4.92 -13.07
N GLY A 163 -8.15 5.00 -13.47
CA GLY A 163 -7.60 6.14 -14.21
C GLY A 163 -6.89 7.19 -13.35
N ASP A 164 -7.02 7.15 -12.01
CA ASP A 164 -6.32 8.08 -11.12
C ASP A 164 -4.82 7.74 -10.97
N ASN A 165 -4.43 6.52 -11.33
CA ASN A 165 -3.08 6.03 -11.22
C ASN A 165 -2.47 5.78 -12.61
N LEU A 166 -1.28 6.35 -12.85
CA LEU A 166 -0.57 6.24 -14.14
C LEU A 166 0.04 4.85 -14.35
N ILE A 167 0.39 4.14 -13.29
CA ILE A 167 1.03 2.82 -13.35
C ILE A 167 0.49 1.92 -12.24
N TYR A 168 0.36 0.64 -12.54
CA TYR A 168 -0.03 -0.42 -11.62
C TYR A 168 0.53 -1.75 -12.09
N SER A 169 0.57 -2.75 -11.22
CA SER A 169 0.88 -4.14 -11.60
C SER A 169 -0.38 -5.00 -11.65
N ARG A 170 -0.27 -6.17 -12.28
CA ARG A 170 -1.28 -7.22 -12.32
C ARG A 170 -0.74 -8.48 -11.65
N LEU A 171 -1.63 -9.26 -11.03
CA LEU A 171 -1.26 -10.53 -10.45
C LEU A 171 -0.56 -11.43 -11.48
N VAL A 172 0.45 -12.15 -11.02
CA VAL A 172 1.16 -13.13 -11.86
C VAL A 172 0.29 -14.35 -12.08
N ASP A 173 -0.39 -14.83 -11.05
CA ASP A 173 -1.31 -15.95 -11.11
C ASP A 173 -2.73 -15.50 -10.71
N ASN A 174 -3.73 -16.06 -11.39
CA ASN A 174 -5.15 -15.80 -11.12
C ASN A 174 -5.54 -14.32 -11.19
N ASP A 175 -5.00 -13.60 -12.19
CA ASP A 175 -5.34 -12.20 -12.43
C ASP A 175 -6.85 -12.07 -12.74
N ASP A 176 -7.58 -11.48 -11.81
CA ASP A 176 -9.01 -11.17 -11.92
C ASP A 176 -9.29 -9.73 -12.38
N GLY A 177 -8.23 -9.02 -12.77
CA GLY A 177 -8.32 -7.65 -13.29
C GLY A 177 -8.11 -6.56 -12.25
N LEU A 178 -7.60 -6.91 -11.06
CA LEU A 178 -7.30 -5.95 -10.00
C LEU A 178 -6.04 -5.15 -10.33
N ASP A 179 -6.14 -3.82 -10.30
CA ASP A 179 -5.00 -2.91 -10.47
C ASP A 179 -4.26 -2.77 -9.13
N LEU A 180 -3.02 -3.23 -9.05
CA LEU A 180 -2.26 -3.27 -7.80
C LEU A 180 -1.27 -2.11 -7.68
N ALA A 181 -1.32 -1.41 -6.54
CA ALA A 181 -0.31 -0.45 -6.12
C ALA A 181 0.92 -1.15 -5.53
N ILE A 182 0.69 -2.28 -4.82
CA ILE A 182 1.75 -3.13 -4.28
C ILE A 182 1.45 -4.58 -4.66
N GLN A 183 2.45 -5.27 -5.18
CA GLN A 183 2.43 -6.72 -5.39
C GLN A 183 3.64 -7.36 -4.70
N SER A 184 3.37 -8.36 -3.86
CA SER A 184 4.39 -9.13 -3.15
C SER A 184 4.52 -10.52 -3.76
N LEU A 185 5.73 -10.94 -4.07
CA LEU A 185 6.04 -12.14 -4.84
C LEU A 185 7.06 -13.01 -4.08
N PRO A 186 7.17 -14.31 -4.40
CA PRO A 186 8.16 -15.18 -3.78
C PRO A 186 9.60 -14.69 -4.01
N TYR A 187 10.36 -14.51 -2.93
CA TYR A 187 11.76 -14.06 -3.01
C TYR A 187 12.63 -14.97 -3.87
N SER A 188 12.42 -16.29 -3.77
CA SER A 188 13.18 -17.29 -4.54
C SER A 188 12.99 -17.23 -6.05
N GLU A 189 11.91 -16.59 -6.52
CA GLU A 189 11.56 -16.53 -7.95
C GLU A 189 11.96 -15.21 -8.63
N MET A 190 12.55 -14.25 -7.91
CA MET A 190 12.82 -12.90 -8.45
C MET A 190 13.72 -12.88 -9.69
N TRP A 191 14.62 -13.86 -9.85
CA TRP A 191 15.60 -13.89 -10.94
C TRP A 191 15.01 -14.11 -12.34
N GLU A 192 13.84 -14.73 -12.40
CA GLU A 192 13.19 -15.07 -13.68
C GLU A 192 11.73 -14.57 -13.72
N LYS A 193 11.35 -13.70 -12.79
CA LYS A 193 9.96 -13.24 -12.67
C LYS A 193 9.62 -12.21 -13.74
N THR A 194 8.49 -12.44 -14.39
CA THR A 194 7.81 -11.46 -15.25
C THR A 194 6.57 -10.94 -14.54
N VAL A 195 6.47 -9.62 -14.39
CA VAL A 195 5.32 -8.94 -13.82
C VAL A 195 4.66 -8.08 -14.89
N SER A 196 3.37 -8.28 -15.12
CA SER A 196 2.61 -7.45 -16.05
C SER A 196 2.35 -6.08 -15.42
N LEU A 197 2.62 -5.02 -16.17
CA LEU A 197 2.33 -3.63 -15.79
C LEU A 197 1.21 -3.08 -16.67
N GLY A 198 0.32 -2.32 -16.07
CA GLY A 198 -0.65 -1.50 -16.77
C GLY A 198 -0.33 -0.02 -16.61
N VAL A 199 -0.72 0.78 -17.60
CA VAL A 199 -0.56 2.23 -17.56
C VAL A 199 -1.84 2.94 -18.01
N ASN A 200 -2.18 4.03 -17.33
CA ASN A 200 -3.29 4.92 -17.64
C ASN A 200 -2.71 6.28 -18.05
N ALA A 201 -2.25 6.40 -19.29
CA ALA A 201 -1.64 7.63 -19.79
C ALA A 201 -2.64 8.47 -20.60
N TYR A 202 -2.57 9.79 -20.47
CA TYR A 202 -3.33 10.70 -21.32
C TYR A 202 -2.74 10.71 -22.74
N SER A 203 -3.63 10.62 -23.73
CA SER A 203 -3.22 10.54 -25.14
C SER A 203 -2.52 11.83 -25.61
N GLY A 204 -1.39 11.67 -26.27
CA GLY A 204 -0.64 12.79 -26.87
C GLY A 204 0.41 13.40 -25.96
N GLU A 205 0.56 12.92 -24.74
CA GLU A 205 1.57 13.37 -23.77
C GLU A 205 2.61 12.28 -23.51
N GLU A 206 3.82 12.72 -23.15
CA GLU A 206 4.92 11.81 -22.81
C GLU A 206 4.69 11.20 -21.44
N LEU A 207 4.77 9.88 -21.34
CA LEU A 207 4.81 9.12 -20.08
C LEU A 207 6.24 8.66 -19.83
N VAL A 208 6.79 9.02 -18.68
CA VAL A 208 8.12 8.57 -18.24
C VAL A 208 7.98 7.53 -17.15
N ILE A 209 8.53 6.34 -17.38
CA ILE A 209 8.63 5.28 -16.36
C ILE A 209 10.09 5.17 -15.92
N SER A 210 10.32 5.12 -14.62
CA SER A 210 11.65 5.03 -14.03
C SER A 210 11.64 4.18 -12.76
N ILE A 211 12.78 3.65 -12.36
CA ILE A 211 12.95 3.02 -11.06
C ILE A 211 13.22 4.15 -10.04
N LYS A 212 12.32 4.28 -9.06
CA LYS A 212 12.47 5.23 -7.94
C LYS A 212 13.39 4.67 -6.85
N GLU A 213 13.22 3.37 -6.56
CA GLU A 213 13.97 2.67 -5.52
C GLU A 213 14.20 1.22 -5.91
N GLN A 214 15.36 0.70 -5.56
CA GLN A 214 15.72 -0.69 -5.80
C GLN A 214 16.64 -1.19 -4.69
N THR A 215 16.27 -2.31 -4.06
CA THR A 215 17.08 -2.99 -3.03
C THR A 215 17.37 -4.46 -3.42
N THR A 216 17.42 -4.73 -4.73
CA THR A 216 17.69 -6.07 -5.26
C THR A 216 19.19 -6.41 -5.20
N PRO A 217 19.57 -7.70 -5.25
CA PRO A 217 20.96 -8.11 -5.43
C PRO A 217 21.61 -7.42 -6.65
N ALA A 218 22.90 -7.10 -6.53
CA ALA A 218 23.61 -6.30 -7.53
C ALA A 218 23.74 -6.94 -8.92
N ASP A 219 23.59 -8.25 -8.99
CA ASP A 219 23.65 -9.07 -10.21
C ASP A 219 22.27 -9.36 -10.82
N LEU A 220 21.18 -8.89 -10.19
CA LEU A 220 19.85 -8.94 -10.78
C LEU A 220 19.70 -7.84 -11.85
N ASN A 221 19.34 -8.24 -13.05
CA ASN A 221 19.02 -7.30 -14.14
C ASN A 221 17.51 -7.11 -14.25
N ILE A 222 17.07 -5.85 -14.34
CA ILE A 222 15.68 -5.47 -14.53
C ILE A 222 15.50 -4.96 -15.95
N TYR A 223 14.48 -5.46 -16.64
CA TYR A 223 14.11 -5.06 -17.99
C TYR A 223 12.67 -4.57 -18.01
N LEU A 224 12.40 -3.50 -18.76
CA LEU A 224 11.09 -2.95 -19.07
C LEU A 224 10.84 -3.07 -20.56
#